data_9caacaaabde49d647014ec3985b8a24a
#
_entry.id   9caacaaabde49d647014ec3985b8a24a
#
_cell.length_a   1.000
_cell.length_b   1.000
_cell.length_c   1.000
_cell.angle_alpha   90.00
_cell.angle_beta   90.00
_cell.angle_gamma   90.00
#
_symmetry.space_group_name_H-M   'P 1'
#
loop_
_entity.id
_entity.type
_entity.pdbx_description
1 polymer ?
#
loop_
_entity_poly.entity_id
_entity_poly.type
_entity_poly.pdbx_seq_one_letter_code
_entity_poly.pdbx_strand_id
1 'polypeptide(L)'
;MPRCVIADKVQLTIVAVSLFLNQIELLIGRFRAIYTGLVQSKLGETMKQVAINGFGRIGRNVVRALIETPRDDFQIVAINDLAPAETAALLLELDSTHGRLARPVSHGDGYIEVDGQRIDYISHRDPESCAWGKRGIDLVMECTGIFTAAEDARRHIEAGAGTVLVSAPSKGADATIVFGVNHDSLESGMQIVSNASCTTNCLAPVASALHAACGINQGFMTTIHAYTGDQNLIDGDHSDPYRARAAALNMVPSTTGAARAVGLVLPELAGKLDGVAIRVPTPNVSAVDLVFEPTKPMSAEGINDALVAAASSMAPVMTATDRPLVSTDFNHDPASAVVHLDQTRVMPDGMTRVLAWYDNEWGFSNRMLDTAGAILRL
;
A
#
# COMPACT_ATOMS: atom_id res chain seq x y z
N MET A 1 -21.28 -52.23 -55.13
CA MET A 1 -21.99 -51.17 -54.39
C MET A 1 -21.17 -50.70 -53.19
N PRO A 2 -20.19 -49.82 -53.32
CA PRO A 2 -19.65 -49.10 -52.17
C PRO A 2 -19.52 -47.57 -52.35
N ARG A 3 -20.05 -46.95 -53.41
CA ARG A 3 -19.87 -45.51 -53.65
C ARG A 3 -20.84 -44.57 -52.89
N CYS A 4 -21.95 -45.08 -52.40
CA CYS A 4 -22.96 -44.22 -51.71
C CYS A 4 -22.62 -43.87 -50.27
N VAL A 5 -21.98 -44.77 -49.52
CA VAL A 5 -21.67 -44.58 -48.08
C VAL A 5 -20.55 -43.56 -47.80
N ILE A 6 -19.64 -43.36 -48.77
CA ILE A 6 -18.54 -42.39 -48.60
C ILE A 6 -19.04 -40.96 -48.85
N ALA A 7 -19.96 -40.75 -49.78
CA ALA A 7 -20.54 -39.43 -50.06
C ALA A 7 -21.35 -38.88 -48.87
N ASP A 8 -22.13 -39.74 -48.21
CA ASP A 8 -22.94 -39.33 -47.03
C ASP A 8 -22.04 -38.96 -45.82
N LYS A 9 -20.93 -39.68 -45.59
CA LYS A 9 -20.01 -39.35 -44.50
C LYS A 9 -19.27 -38.04 -44.77
N VAL A 10 -18.86 -37.74 -45.99
CA VAL A 10 -18.22 -36.48 -46.36
C VAL A 10 -19.20 -35.30 -46.18
N GLN A 11 -20.46 -35.49 -46.60
CA GLN A 11 -21.50 -34.47 -46.47
C GLN A 11 -21.80 -34.14 -44.97
N LEU A 12 -21.91 -35.16 -44.12
CA LEU A 12 -22.08 -34.99 -42.67
C LEU A 12 -20.87 -34.28 -42.00
N THR A 13 -19.65 -34.58 -42.45
CA THR A 13 -18.45 -33.92 -41.93
C THR A 13 -18.42 -32.45 -42.34
N ILE A 14 -18.79 -32.09 -43.55
CA ILE A 14 -18.85 -30.69 -44.01
C ILE A 14 -19.91 -29.90 -43.24
N VAL A 15 -21.06 -30.48 -42.99
CA VAL A 15 -22.12 -29.84 -42.19
C VAL A 15 -21.69 -29.63 -40.74
N ALA A 16 -21.03 -30.62 -40.12
CA ALA A 16 -20.52 -30.50 -38.76
C ALA A 16 -19.41 -29.43 -38.63
N VAL A 17 -18.50 -29.35 -39.59
CA VAL A 17 -17.46 -28.31 -39.63
C VAL A 17 -18.06 -26.93 -39.86
N SER A 18 -19.07 -26.79 -40.72
CA SER A 18 -19.77 -25.52 -40.96
C SER A 18 -20.52 -25.05 -39.69
N LEU A 19 -21.19 -25.94 -38.97
CA LEU A 19 -21.85 -25.62 -37.70
C LEU A 19 -20.85 -25.22 -36.62
N PHE A 20 -19.71 -25.87 -36.55
CA PHE A 20 -18.62 -25.54 -35.60
C PHE A 20 -18.01 -24.17 -35.92
N LEU A 21 -17.75 -23.84 -37.17
CA LEU A 21 -17.26 -22.54 -37.62
C LEU A 21 -18.26 -21.43 -37.32
N ASN A 22 -19.57 -21.63 -37.53
CA ASN A 22 -20.60 -20.68 -37.17
C ASN A 22 -20.69 -20.45 -35.67
N GLN A 23 -20.48 -21.48 -34.83
CA GLN A 23 -20.42 -21.30 -33.38
C GLN A 23 -19.19 -20.49 -32.93
N ILE A 24 -18.04 -20.68 -33.56
CA ILE A 24 -16.84 -19.90 -33.33
C ILE A 24 -17.03 -18.43 -33.71
N GLU A 25 -17.63 -18.14 -34.85
CA GLU A 25 -17.94 -16.77 -35.29
C GLU A 25 -18.93 -16.05 -34.31
N LEU A 26 -19.94 -16.77 -33.85
CA LEU A 26 -20.88 -16.26 -32.83
C LEU A 26 -20.18 -15.96 -31.49
N LEU A 27 -19.24 -16.81 -31.05
CA LEU A 27 -18.42 -16.59 -29.85
C LEU A 27 -17.48 -15.38 -30.03
N ILE A 28 -16.80 -15.27 -31.15
CA ILE A 28 -15.94 -14.13 -31.50
C ILE A 28 -16.77 -12.82 -31.54
N GLY A 29 -17.97 -12.86 -32.14
CA GLY A 29 -18.87 -11.72 -32.18
C GLY A 29 -19.33 -11.26 -30.79
N ARG A 30 -19.66 -12.21 -29.90
CA ARG A 30 -20.01 -11.92 -28.51
C ARG A 30 -18.81 -11.36 -27.72
N PHE A 31 -17.62 -11.93 -27.87
CA PHE A 31 -16.39 -11.41 -27.25
C PHE A 31 -16.08 -9.99 -27.75
N ARG A 32 -16.21 -9.74 -29.05
CA ARG A 32 -16.02 -8.42 -29.66
C ARG A 32 -17.03 -7.40 -29.10
N ALA A 33 -18.30 -7.76 -28.98
CA ALA A 33 -19.34 -6.88 -28.44
C ALA A 33 -19.13 -6.55 -26.96
N ILE A 34 -18.73 -7.55 -26.15
CA ILE A 34 -18.38 -7.37 -24.73
C ILE A 34 -17.14 -6.50 -24.61
N TYR A 35 -16.09 -6.78 -25.39
CA TYR A 35 -14.85 -6.01 -25.40
C TYR A 35 -15.07 -4.55 -25.84
N THR A 36 -15.86 -4.33 -26.90
CA THR A 36 -16.22 -3.00 -27.39
C THR A 36 -17.07 -2.24 -26.36
N GLY A 37 -18.02 -2.91 -25.71
CA GLY A 37 -18.84 -2.33 -24.62
C GLY A 37 -17.98 -1.94 -23.41
N LEU A 38 -17.05 -2.78 -22.99
CA LEU A 38 -16.07 -2.50 -21.92
C LEU A 38 -15.13 -1.36 -22.28
N VAL A 39 -14.63 -1.31 -23.51
CA VAL A 39 -13.77 -0.22 -24.00
C VAL A 39 -14.55 1.09 -24.12
N GLN A 40 -15.80 1.07 -24.57
CA GLN A 40 -16.63 2.28 -24.64
C GLN A 40 -17.09 2.78 -23.28
N SER A 41 -17.32 1.92 -22.28
CA SER A 41 -17.61 2.36 -20.91
C SER A 41 -16.39 2.99 -20.24
N LYS A 42 -15.16 2.54 -20.54
CA LYS A 42 -13.91 3.14 -20.04
C LYS A 42 -13.52 4.43 -20.79
N LEU A 43 -13.93 4.63 -22.03
CA LEU A 43 -13.65 5.85 -22.82
C LEU A 43 -14.47 7.08 -22.39
N GLY A 44 -15.43 6.93 -21.49
CA GLY A 44 -16.25 8.02 -20.95
C GLY A 44 -15.82 8.55 -19.57
N GLU A 45 -14.99 7.82 -18.83
CA GLU A 45 -14.47 8.27 -17.54
C GLU A 45 -13.10 8.93 -17.73
N THR A 46 -13.03 10.23 -17.48
CA THR A 46 -11.74 10.93 -17.42
C THR A 46 -10.94 10.39 -16.25
N MET A 47 -9.69 9.95 -16.52
CA MET A 47 -8.77 9.46 -15.50
C MET A 47 -8.62 10.51 -14.39
N LYS A 48 -8.79 10.09 -13.14
CA LYS A 48 -8.74 10.98 -11.97
C LYS A 48 -7.35 11.60 -11.80
N GLN A 49 -7.31 12.85 -11.35
CA GLN A 49 -6.08 13.64 -11.22
C GLN A 49 -5.61 13.62 -9.77
N VAL A 50 -4.40 13.11 -9.52
CA VAL A 50 -3.80 13.01 -8.19
C VAL A 50 -2.58 13.92 -8.10
N ALA A 51 -2.42 14.59 -6.96
CA ALA A 51 -1.21 15.34 -6.63
C ALA A 51 -0.52 14.74 -5.41
N ILE A 52 0.79 14.93 -5.32
CA ILE A 52 1.61 14.59 -4.14
C ILE A 52 2.10 15.89 -3.51
N ASN A 53 1.87 16.04 -2.20
CA ASN A 53 2.50 17.06 -1.38
C ASN A 53 3.60 16.44 -0.53
N GLY A 54 4.86 16.80 -0.78
CA GLY A 54 6.04 16.19 -0.18
C GLY A 54 6.62 15.06 -1.03
N PHE A 55 7.76 15.32 -1.66
CA PHE A 55 8.46 14.36 -2.53
C PHE A 55 9.67 13.74 -1.82
N GLY A 56 9.47 13.42 -0.53
CA GLY A 56 10.39 12.66 0.32
C GLY A 56 10.42 11.16 -0.05
N ARG A 57 10.80 10.31 0.90
CA ARG A 57 10.86 8.85 0.68
C ARG A 57 9.53 8.30 0.16
N ILE A 58 8.42 8.57 0.88
CA ILE A 58 7.10 8.01 0.53
C ILE A 58 6.58 8.60 -0.79
N GLY A 59 6.61 9.91 -0.98
CA GLY A 59 6.15 10.53 -2.23
C GLY A 59 6.88 9.99 -3.47
N ARG A 60 8.21 9.80 -3.40
CA ARG A 60 8.98 9.20 -4.50
C ARG A 60 8.65 7.73 -4.72
N ASN A 61 8.52 6.95 -3.64
CA ASN A 61 8.18 5.53 -3.75
C ASN A 61 6.75 5.31 -4.27
N VAL A 62 5.80 6.19 -3.97
CA VAL A 62 4.45 6.18 -4.57
C VAL A 62 4.55 6.36 -6.10
N VAL A 63 5.34 7.33 -6.59
CA VAL A 63 5.56 7.50 -8.04
C VAL A 63 6.24 6.28 -8.64
N ARG A 64 7.29 5.74 -8.01
CA ARG A 64 7.99 4.53 -8.47
C ARG A 64 7.06 3.32 -8.53
N ALA A 65 6.25 3.09 -7.49
CA ALA A 65 5.30 1.99 -7.44
C ALA A 65 4.23 2.10 -8.55
N LEU A 66 3.74 3.32 -8.83
CA LEU A 66 2.81 3.55 -9.94
C LEU A 66 3.44 3.29 -11.32
N ILE A 67 4.74 3.59 -11.48
CA ILE A 67 5.48 3.33 -12.73
C ILE A 67 5.71 1.82 -12.91
N GLU A 68 6.04 1.10 -11.84
CA GLU A 68 6.31 -0.35 -11.88
C GLU A 68 5.02 -1.17 -12.00
N THR A 69 3.92 -0.68 -11.42
CA THR A 69 2.59 -1.30 -11.51
C THR A 69 1.59 -0.24 -11.99
N PRO A 70 1.52 0.01 -13.32
CA PRO A 70 0.64 1.03 -13.88
C PRO A 70 -0.84 0.77 -13.57
N ARG A 71 -1.58 1.85 -13.35
CA ARG A 71 -3.01 1.87 -13.05
C ARG A 71 -3.77 2.61 -14.15
N ASP A 72 -5.06 2.32 -14.27
CA ASP A 72 -5.96 2.95 -15.26
C ASP A 72 -7.08 3.79 -14.60
N ASP A 73 -7.10 3.87 -13.26
CA ASP A 73 -8.11 4.59 -12.49
C ASP A 73 -7.72 6.06 -12.19
N PHE A 74 -6.41 6.35 -12.07
CA PHE A 74 -5.91 7.71 -11.85
C PHE A 74 -4.47 7.89 -12.36
N GLN A 75 -4.04 9.14 -12.44
CA GLN A 75 -2.65 9.52 -12.75
C GLN A 75 -2.14 10.61 -11.80
N ILE A 76 -0.83 10.59 -11.52
CA ILE A 76 -0.17 11.65 -10.76
C ILE A 76 0.21 12.75 -11.76
N VAL A 77 -0.32 13.95 -11.56
CA VAL A 77 -0.14 15.07 -12.49
C VAL A 77 0.58 16.26 -11.88
N ALA A 78 0.70 16.32 -10.56
CA ALA A 78 1.40 17.40 -9.88
C ALA A 78 2.13 16.90 -8.63
N ILE A 79 3.28 17.49 -8.37
CA ILE A 79 4.09 17.30 -7.16
C ILE A 79 4.41 18.68 -6.59
N ASN A 80 4.21 18.84 -5.27
CA ASN A 80 4.69 19.99 -4.52
C ASN A 80 5.80 19.55 -3.58
N ASP A 81 6.97 20.18 -3.70
CA ASP A 81 8.09 19.99 -2.77
C ASP A 81 8.99 21.23 -2.77
N LEU A 82 9.75 21.43 -1.70
CA LEU A 82 10.65 22.59 -1.55
C LEU A 82 12.03 22.37 -2.17
N ALA A 83 12.40 21.13 -2.47
CA ALA A 83 13.64 20.80 -3.16
C ALA A 83 13.59 21.24 -4.64
N PRO A 84 14.71 21.58 -5.28
CA PRO A 84 14.76 21.83 -6.71
C PRO A 84 14.32 20.59 -7.54
N ALA A 85 13.64 20.80 -8.66
CA ALA A 85 13.20 19.74 -9.56
C ALA A 85 14.36 18.81 -10.02
N GLU A 86 15.54 19.38 -10.25
CA GLU A 86 16.77 18.64 -10.59
C GLU A 86 17.11 17.61 -9.51
N THR A 87 17.16 18.04 -8.24
CA THR A 87 17.43 17.16 -7.10
C THR A 87 16.35 16.10 -6.93
N ALA A 88 15.09 16.49 -7.09
CA ALA A 88 13.95 15.60 -7.00
C ALA A 88 13.97 14.52 -8.09
N ALA A 89 14.28 14.89 -9.33
CA ALA A 89 14.43 13.97 -10.45
C ALA A 89 15.62 13.00 -10.24
N LEU A 90 16.76 13.50 -9.79
CA LEU A 90 17.93 12.67 -9.46
C LEU A 90 17.58 11.61 -8.39
N LEU A 91 16.90 12.02 -7.31
CA LEU A 91 16.52 11.13 -6.21
C LEU A 91 15.35 10.21 -6.58
N LEU A 92 14.56 10.52 -7.59
CA LEU A 92 13.56 9.62 -8.16
C LEU A 92 14.24 8.53 -9.02
N GLU A 93 15.24 8.91 -9.83
CA GLU A 93 15.99 7.96 -10.66
C GLU A 93 16.88 7.05 -9.81
N LEU A 94 17.63 7.62 -8.87
CA LEU A 94 18.65 6.92 -8.07
C LEU A 94 18.21 6.81 -6.62
N ASP A 95 17.95 5.58 -6.17
CA ASP A 95 17.54 5.29 -4.80
C ASP A 95 18.51 4.28 -4.17
N SER A 96 19.08 4.64 -3.00
CA SER A 96 20.05 3.77 -2.32
C SER A 96 19.45 2.49 -1.76
N THR A 97 18.13 2.48 -1.52
CA THR A 97 17.39 1.36 -0.94
C THR A 97 16.76 0.50 -2.03
N HIS A 98 16.08 1.16 -2.99
CA HIS A 98 15.30 0.49 -4.04
C HIS A 98 16.02 0.42 -5.40
N GLY A 99 17.25 0.93 -5.48
CA GLY A 99 18.05 0.89 -6.70
C GLY A 99 17.63 1.93 -7.76
N ARG A 100 18.21 1.82 -8.95
CA ARG A 100 17.92 2.71 -10.07
C ARG A 100 16.54 2.39 -10.67
N LEU A 101 15.72 3.41 -10.89
CA LEU A 101 14.47 3.28 -11.63
C LEU A 101 14.75 2.85 -13.08
N ALA A 102 14.07 1.81 -13.56
CA ALA A 102 14.26 1.23 -14.89
C ALA A 102 13.56 2.05 -16.01
N ARG A 103 13.29 3.31 -15.78
CA ARG A 103 12.64 4.24 -16.73
C ARG A 103 13.44 5.53 -16.79
N PRO A 104 13.51 6.21 -17.96
CA PRO A 104 14.19 7.48 -18.08
C PRO A 104 13.48 8.55 -17.25
N VAL A 105 14.29 9.33 -16.52
CA VAL A 105 13.82 10.49 -15.74
C VAL A 105 14.52 11.72 -16.27
N SER A 106 13.75 12.79 -16.50
CA SER A 106 14.27 14.10 -16.85
C SER A 106 13.52 15.19 -16.08
N HIS A 107 14.00 16.41 -16.12
CA HIS A 107 13.38 17.57 -15.50
C HIS A 107 13.54 18.81 -16.35
N GLY A 108 12.71 19.82 -16.08
CA GLY A 108 12.81 21.15 -16.66
C GLY A 108 12.19 22.19 -15.74
N ASP A 109 11.98 23.37 -16.27
CA ASP A 109 11.36 24.43 -15.52
C ASP A 109 9.89 24.09 -15.20
N GLY A 110 9.61 23.86 -13.90
CA GLY A 110 8.28 23.55 -13.40
C GLY A 110 7.76 22.13 -13.69
N TYR A 111 8.63 21.16 -14.04
CA TYR A 111 8.21 19.76 -14.22
C TYR A 111 9.30 18.72 -13.97
N ILE A 112 8.84 17.52 -13.67
CA ILE A 112 9.63 16.28 -13.78
C ILE A 112 8.95 15.42 -14.86
N GLU A 113 9.74 14.73 -15.68
CA GLU A 113 9.23 13.82 -16.71
C GLU A 113 9.77 12.41 -16.47
N VAL A 114 8.88 11.43 -16.49
CA VAL A 114 9.23 10.01 -16.36
C VAL A 114 8.61 9.24 -17.52
N ASP A 115 9.45 8.54 -18.28
CA ASP A 115 9.01 7.72 -19.44
C ASP A 115 8.18 8.52 -20.46
N GLY A 116 8.48 9.84 -20.64
CA GLY A 116 7.77 10.76 -21.51
C GLY A 116 6.50 11.37 -20.90
N GLN A 117 6.10 10.97 -19.69
CA GLN A 117 4.97 11.57 -18.98
C GLN A 117 5.44 12.72 -18.09
N ARG A 118 4.93 13.91 -18.34
CA ARG A 118 5.20 15.09 -17.53
C ARG A 118 4.31 15.16 -16.31
N ILE A 119 4.94 15.51 -15.18
CA ILE A 119 4.29 15.79 -13.90
C ILE A 119 4.67 17.22 -13.53
N ASP A 120 3.71 18.09 -13.30
CA ASP A 120 3.95 19.46 -12.85
C ASP A 120 4.72 19.43 -11.53
N TYR A 121 5.78 20.25 -11.43
CA TYR A 121 6.56 20.37 -10.21
C TYR A 121 6.49 21.80 -9.69
N ILE A 122 5.86 21.97 -8.53
CA ILE A 122 5.67 23.28 -7.89
C ILE A 122 6.37 23.32 -6.54
N SER A 123 6.63 24.53 -6.04
CA SER A 123 7.36 24.71 -4.78
C SER A 123 6.66 25.76 -3.93
N HIS A 124 5.73 25.30 -3.10
CA HIS A 124 5.00 26.11 -2.14
C HIS A 124 5.11 25.51 -0.74
N ARG A 125 5.40 26.35 0.25
CA ARG A 125 5.46 25.93 1.65
C ARG A 125 4.08 25.70 2.24
N ASP A 126 3.14 26.54 1.86
CA ASP A 126 1.77 26.54 2.35
C ASP A 126 0.85 25.83 1.38
N PRO A 127 0.10 24.81 1.82
CA PRO A 127 -0.82 24.04 0.99
C PRO A 127 -1.82 24.90 0.19
N GLU A 128 -2.34 25.97 0.77
CA GLU A 128 -3.29 26.88 0.11
C GLU A 128 -2.72 27.51 -1.15
N SER A 129 -1.41 27.71 -1.20
CA SER A 129 -0.72 28.29 -2.36
C SER A 129 -0.59 27.34 -3.55
N CYS A 130 -0.83 26.04 -3.34
CA CYS A 130 -0.73 25.02 -4.41
C CYS A 130 -1.87 25.14 -5.43
N ALA A 131 -2.99 25.78 -5.06
CA ALA A 131 -4.14 26.06 -5.93
C ALA A 131 -4.63 24.81 -6.68
N TRP A 132 -4.84 23.71 -5.97
CA TRP A 132 -5.21 22.39 -6.50
C TRP A 132 -6.47 22.43 -7.37
N GLY A 133 -7.45 23.26 -7.02
CA GLY A 133 -8.68 23.41 -7.79
C GLY A 133 -8.43 23.94 -9.22
N LYS A 134 -7.41 24.80 -9.43
CA LYS A 134 -7.04 25.28 -10.78
C LYS A 134 -6.40 24.18 -11.63
N ARG A 135 -5.91 23.12 -11.00
CA ARG A 135 -5.28 21.97 -11.65
C ARG A 135 -6.23 20.78 -11.79
N GLY A 136 -7.47 20.91 -11.29
CA GLY A 136 -8.47 19.84 -11.33
C GLY A 136 -8.08 18.62 -10.49
N ILE A 137 -7.41 18.81 -9.34
CA ILE A 137 -6.94 17.70 -8.50
C ILE A 137 -8.11 17.07 -7.74
N ASP A 138 -8.38 15.81 -8.01
CA ASP A 138 -9.40 15.02 -7.30
C ASP A 138 -8.91 14.59 -5.92
N LEU A 139 -7.62 14.22 -5.78
CA LEU A 139 -7.02 13.73 -4.54
C LEU A 139 -5.59 14.24 -4.36
N VAL A 140 -5.26 14.68 -3.14
CA VAL A 140 -3.89 14.98 -2.73
C VAL A 140 -3.39 13.88 -1.80
N MET A 141 -2.24 13.29 -2.11
CA MET A 141 -1.47 12.46 -1.18
C MET A 141 -0.55 13.35 -0.35
N GLU A 142 -0.86 13.52 0.93
CA GLU A 142 -0.05 14.28 1.87
C GLU A 142 1.09 13.41 2.40
N CYS A 143 2.30 13.64 1.89
CA CYS A 143 3.50 12.84 2.15
C CYS A 143 4.63 13.62 2.82
N THR A 144 4.37 14.85 3.30
CA THR A 144 5.40 15.67 3.98
C THR A 144 5.72 15.18 5.39
N GLY A 145 4.77 14.52 6.05
CA GLY A 145 4.82 14.23 7.48
C GLY A 145 4.61 15.45 8.39
N ILE A 146 4.29 16.62 7.83
CA ILE A 146 4.08 17.89 8.55
C ILE A 146 2.58 18.11 8.78
N PHE A 147 1.76 18.03 7.74
CA PHE A 147 0.31 18.29 7.78
C PHE A 147 -0.46 17.00 8.09
N THR A 148 -0.13 16.36 9.23
CA THR A 148 -0.68 15.04 9.57
C THR A 148 -2.01 15.11 10.30
N ALA A 149 -2.31 16.19 11.05
CA ALA A 149 -3.62 16.36 11.65
C ALA A 149 -4.66 16.76 10.60
N ALA A 150 -5.90 16.32 10.77
CA ALA A 150 -6.98 16.63 9.82
C ALA A 150 -7.20 18.15 9.65
N GLU A 151 -7.01 18.92 10.71
CA GLU A 151 -7.09 20.40 10.67
C GLU A 151 -6.03 20.97 9.70
N ASP A 152 -4.80 20.48 9.77
CA ASP A 152 -3.71 20.92 8.89
C ASP A 152 -3.90 20.42 7.46
N ALA A 153 -4.32 19.15 7.29
CA ALA A 153 -4.56 18.57 5.99
C ALA A 153 -5.74 19.23 5.25
N ARG A 154 -6.71 19.79 5.97
CA ARG A 154 -7.87 20.53 5.41
C ARG A 154 -7.47 21.70 4.53
N ARG A 155 -6.31 22.29 4.75
CA ARG A 155 -5.75 23.36 3.92
C ARG A 155 -5.59 22.97 2.45
N HIS A 156 -5.44 21.69 2.15
CA HIS A 156 -5.47 21.17 0.76
C HIS A 156 -6.89 21.21 0.17
N ILE A 157 -7.91 20.94 0.98
CA ILE A 157 -9.33 21.07 0.56
C ILE A 157 -9.64 22.55 0.26
N GLU A 158 -9.17 23.45 1.11
CA GLU A 158 -9.31 24.90 0.92
C GLU A 158 -8.57 25.39 -0.35
N ALA A 159 -7.48 24.72 -0.74
CA ALA A 159 -6.78 24.94 -2.00
C ALA A 159 -7.52 24.32 -3.21
N GLY A 160 -8.63 23.63 -2.99
CA GLY A 160 -9.52 23.09 -4.02
C GLY A 160 -9.27 21.62 -4.38
N ALA A 161 -8.61 20.83 -3.54
CA ALA A 161 -8.56 19.38 -3.69
C ALA A 161 -9.91 18.75 -3.32
N GLY A 162 -10.27 17.64 -3.97
CA GLY A 162 -11.48 16.90 -3.63
C GLY A 162 -11.35 16.14 -2.30
N THR A 163 -10.26 15.41 -2.14
CA THR A 163 -9.95 14.59 -0.96
C THR A 163 -8.46 14.63 -0.64
N VAL A 164 -8.09 14.41 0.62
CA VAL A 164 -6.70 14.27 1.06
C VAL A 164 -6.49 12.90 1.67
N LEU A 165 -5.50 12.17 1.16
CA LEU A 165 -5.00 10.93 1.74
C LEU A 165 -3.68 11.19 2.46
N VAL A 166 -3.71 11.11 3.79
CA VAL A 166 -2.54 11.38 4.65
C VAL A 166 -1.70 10.12 4.82
N SER A 167 -0.42 10.19 4.51
CA SER A 167 0.55 9.08 4.61
C SER A 167 1.07 8.83 6.04
N ALA A 168 0.24 9.12 7.03
CA ALA A 168 0.55 8.99 8.45
C ALA A 168 -0.74 8.81 9.27
N PRO A 169 -0.66 8.39 10.54
CA PRO A 169 -1.78 8.51 11.47
C PRO A 169 -2.26 9.96 11.55
N SER A 170 -3.57 10.19 11.38
CA SER A 170 -4.15 11.52 11.33
C SER A 170 -5.19 11.71 12.43
N LYS A 171 -4.91 12.59 13.36
CA LYS A 171 -5.86 12.94 14.41
C LYS A 171 -7.01 13.76 13.80
N GLY A 172 -8.25 13.28 13.99
CA GLY A 172 -9.46 13.95 13.51
C GLY A 172 -9.78 13.67 12.04
N ALA A 173 -9.09 12.73 11.37
CA ALA A 173 -9.47 12.27 10.04
C ALA A 173 -10.87 11.67 10.03
N ASP A 174 -11.58 11.78 8.90
CA ASP A 174 -12.91 11.21 8.72
C ASP A 174 -12.87 9.68 8.77
N ALA A 175 -11.77 9.07 8.29
CA ALA A 175 -11.49 7.64 8.42
C ALA A 175 -9.99 7.37 8.56
N THR A 176 -9.66 6.28 9.27
CA THR A 176 -8.34 5.65 9.25
C THR A 176 -8.47 4.31 8.54
N ILE A 177 -7.76 4.15 7.44
CA ILE A 177 -7.88 3.00 6.54
C ILE A 177 -6.60 2.18 6.54
N VAL A 178 -6.77 0.88 6.68
CA VAL A 178 -5.79 -0.14 6.31
C VAL A 178 -6.40 -0.95 5.17
N PHE A 179 -5.87 -0.76 3.98
CA PHE A 179 -6.39 -1.45 2.79
C PHE A 179 -6.30 -2.98 2.95
N GLY A 180 -7.35 -3.68 2.56
CA GLY A 180 -7.49 -5.13 2.77
C GLY A 180 -8.10 -5.51 4.12
N VAL A 181 -8.25 -4.55 5.07
CA VAL A 181 -8.88 -4.78 6.39
C VAL A 181 -10.19 -4.05 6.52
N ASN A 182 -10.22 -2.73 6.34
CA ASN A 182 -11.42 -1.92 6.52
C ASN A 182 -11.67 -0.90 5.39
N HIS A 183 -11.07 -1.09 4.21
CA HIS A 183 -11.25 -0.14 3.09
C HIS A 183 -12.70 -0.09 2.58
N ASP A 184 -13.50 -1.12 2.84
CA ASP A 184 -14.94 -1.14 2.54
C ASP A 184 -15.76 -0.19 3.43
N SER A 185 -15.17 0.37 4.49
CA SER A 185 -15.78 1.41 5.33
C SER A 185 -15.63 2.83 4.78
N LEU A 186 -14.96 2.99 3.63
CA LEU A 186 -14.90 4.28 2.95
C LEU A 186 -16.27 4.69 2.43
N GLU A 187 -16.65 5.94 2.66
CA GLU A 187 -17.93 6.51 2.24
C GLU A 187 -17.72 7.77 1.40
N SER A 188 -18.62 8.01 0.46
CA SER A 188 -18.64 9.24 -0.33
C SER A 188 -18.78 10.47 0.57
N GLY A 189 -17.98 11.50 0.30
CA GLY A 189 -17.98 12.74 1.08
C GLY A 189 -16.93 12.80 2.20
N MET A 190 -16.22 11.72 2.50
CA MET A 190 -15.03 11.76 3.34
C MET A 190 -13.94 12.60 2.67
N GLN A 191 -13.42 13.62 3.35
CA GLN A 191 -12.47 14.56 2.79
C GLN A 191 -11.03 14.31 3.26
N ILE A 192 -10.85 13.90 4.52
CA ILE A 192 -9.53 13.64 5.10
C ILE A 192 -9.46 12.19 5.52
N VAL A 193 -8.67 11.39 4.81
CA VAL A 193 -8.49 9.96 5.07
C VAL A 193 -7.04 9.69 5.48
N SER A 194 -6.85 8.95 6.55
CA SER A 194 -5.54 8.51 7.00
C SER A 194 -5.24 7.10 6.47
N ASN A 195 -4.05 6.90 5.87
CA ASN A 195 -3.57 5.56 5.52
C ASN A 195 -2.90 4.83 6.71
N ALA A 196 -3.12 5.30 7.94
CA ALA A 196 -2.47 4.81 9.17
C ALA A 196 -0.92 4.91 9.09
N SER A 197 -0.21 4.04 9.80
CA SER A 197 1.25 3.90 9.71
C SER A 197 1.66 2.63 8.96
N CYS A 198 2.90 2.55 8.50
CA CYS A 198 3.44 1.33 7.90
C CYS A 198 3.36 0.13 8.87
N THR A 199 3.63 0.35 10.15
CA THR A 199 3.51 -0.68 11.19
C THR A 199 2.06 -1.13 11.40
N THR A 200 1.09 -0.19 11.40
CA THR A 200 -0.34 -0.54 11.50
C THR A 200 -0.80 -1.32 10.26
N ASN A 201 -0.31 -0.97 9.08
CA ASN A 201 -0.59 -1.71 7.84
C ASN A 201 -0.05 -3.15 7.87
N CYS A 202 1.06 -3.39 8.56
CA CYS A 202 1.56 -4.75 8.79
C CYS A 202 0.75 -5.48 9.87
N LEU A 203 0.52 -4.85 11.02
CA LEU A 203 -0.09 -5.52 12.17
C LEU A 203 -1.58 -5.83 11.96
N ALA A 204 -2.36 -4.92 11.34
CA ALA A 204 -3.81 -5.06 11.28
C ALA A 204 -4.28 -6.30 10.47
N PRO A 205 -3.77 -6.63 9.27
CA PRO A 205 -4.16 -7.84 8.56
C PRO A 205 -3.78 -9.12 9.34
N VAL A 206 -2.61 -9.15 9.99
CA VAL A 206 -2.17 -10.27 10.82
C VAL A 206 -3.08 -10.43 12.04
N ALA A 207 -3.38 -9.33 12.74
CA ALA A 207 -4.26 -9.33 13.90
C ALA A 207 -5.70 -9.72 13.53
N SER A 208 -6.21 -9.28 12.38
CA SER A 208 -7.52 -9.66 11.85
C SER A 208 -7.61 -11.17 11.62
N ALA A 209 -6.61 -11.75 10.94
CA ALA A 209 -6.53 -13.18 10.68
C ALA A 209 -6.49 -14.01 11.98
N LEU A 210 -5.64 -13.61 12.93
CA LEU A 210 -5.49 -14.28 14.22
C LEU A 210 -6.76 -14.15 15.07
N HIS A 211 -7.38 -12.96 15.08
CA HIS A 211 -8.62 -12.74 15.83
C HIS A 211 -9.78 -13.58 15.28
N ALA A 212 -9.89 -13.70 13.97
CA ALA A 212 -10.88 -14.57 13.33
C ALA A 212 -10.65 -16.07 13.64
N ALA A 213 -9.39 -16.51 13.69
CA ALA A 213 -9.04 -17.91 13.90
C ALA A 213 -9.18 -18.35 15.37
N CYS A 214 -8.59 -17.63 16.30
CA CYS A 214 -8.48 -18.04 17.71
C CYS A 214 -8.96 -16.97 18.72
N GLY A 215 -9.34 -15.79 18.26
CA GLY A 215 -9.61 -14.65 19.12
C GLY A 215 -8.34 -14.11 19.78
N ILE A 216 -8.32 -12.82 20.06
CA ILE A 216 -7.25 -12.15 20.81
C ILE A 216 -7.88 -11.56 22.08
N ASN A 217 -7.43 -12.00 23.26
CA ASN A 217 -7.80 -11.42 24.55
C ASN A 217 -7.02 -10.12 24.77
N GLN A 218 -5.70 -10.23 24.71
CA GLN A 218 -4.74 -9.13 24.84
C GLN A 218 -3.44 -9.50 24.13
N GLY A 219 -2.66 -8.50 23.74
CA GLY A 219 -1.37 -8.73 23.09
C GLY A 219 -0.45 -7.53 23.21
N PHE A 220 0.85 -7.80 23.09
CA PHE A 220 1.87 -6.79 23.08
C PHE A 220 2.75 -6.95 21.83
N MET A 221 2.90 -5.86 21.08
CA MET A 221 3.67 -5.84 19.85
C MET A 221 4.98 -5.08 20.06
N THR A 222 6.08 -5.66 19.62
CA THR A 222 7.34 -4.94 19.43
C THR A 222 7.63 -4.84 17.94
N THR A 223 7.67 -3.62 17.40
CA THR A 223 8.22 -3.46 16.06
C THR A 223 9.73 -3.25 16.13
N ILE A 224 10.47 -4.14 15.46
CA ILE A 224 11.90 -3.99 15.18
C ILE A 224 11.96 -3.20 13.88
N HIS A 225 12.20 -1.88 13.99
CA HIS A 225 11.96 -0.95 12.90
C HIS A 225 13.25 -0.40 12.30
N ALA A 226 13.35 -0.38 10.98
CA ALA A 226 14.40 0.35 10.28
C ALA A 226 14.42 1.83 10.70
N TYR A 227 15.60 2.46 10.66
CA TYR A 227 15.67 3.91 10.88
C TYR A 227 14.96 4.67 9.75
N THR A 228 14.47 5.87 10.03
CA THR A 228 13.78 6.71 9.05
C THR A 228 14.38 8.12 9.06
N GLY A 229 14.02 8.94 8.07
CA GLY A 229 14.46 10.34 7.97
C GLY A 229 14.07 11.24 9.16
N ASP A 230 13.24 10.75 10.07
CA ASP A 230 12.92 11.41 11.33
C ASP A 230 14.06 11.32 12.38
N GLN A 231 14.99 10.37 12.22
CA GLN A 231 16.11 10.19 13.14
C GLN A 231 17.35 10.95 12.66
N ASN A 232 18.13 11.44 13.62
CA ASN A 232 19.40 12.07 13.31
C ASN A 232 20.44 11.05 12.82
N LEU A 233 21.23 11.43 11.81
CA LEU A 233 22.35 10.61 11.31
C LEU A 233 23.47 10.52 12.34
N ILE A 234 23.77 11.64 13.02
CA ILE A 234 24.70 11.77 14.16
C ILE A 234 23.97 12.43 15.31
N ASP A 235 24.52 12.37 16.53
CA ASP A 235 23.90 12.99 17.70
C ASP A 235 23.62 14.48 17.45
N GLY A 236 22.37 14.90 17.66
CA GLY A 236 21.89 16.25 17.39
C GLY A 236 20.55 16.52 18.05
N ASP A 237 20.08 17.76 17.97
CA ASP A 237 18.80 18.16 18.59
C ASP A 237 17.60 17.44 17.97
N HIS A 238 16.69 16.98 18.82
CA HIS A 238 15.45 16.32 18.44
C HIS A 238 14.44 16.41 19.58
N SER A 239 13.16 16.54 19.28
CA SER A 239 12.07 16.60 20.27
C SER A 239 11.95 15.32 21.11
N ASP A 240 12.30 14.15 20.55
CA ASP A 240 12.46 12.88 21.26
C ASP A 240 13.96 12.65 21.55
N PRO A 241 14.40 12.66 22.83
CA PRO A 241 15.80 12.50 23.20
C PRO A 241 16.43 11.16 22.74
N TYR A 242 15.63 10.12 22.57
CA TYR A 242 16.11 8.84 22.03
C TYR A 242 16.45 8.95 20.54
N ARG A 243 15.62 9.66 19.76
CA ARG A 243 15.85 9.88 18.33
C ARG A 243 16.91 10.94 18.03
N ALA A 244 17.34 11.67 19.05
CA ALA A 244 18.48 12.59 18.99
C ALA A 244 19.82 11.86 18.76
N ARG A 245 19.88 10.55 18.95
CA ARG A 245 21.11 9.76 18.87
C ARG A 245 21.29 9.17 17.46
N ALA A 246 22.57 8.97 17.11
CA ALA A 246 22.98 8.47 15.79
C ALA A 246 22.27 7.17 15.39
N ALA A 247 21.43 7.25 14.35
CA ALA A 247 20.52 6.19 13.92
C ALA A 247 21.26 4.92 13.45
N ALA A 248 22.36 5.08 12.73
CA ALA A 248 23.12 3.95 12.16
C ALA A 248 24.03 3.24 13.15
N LEU A 249 24.15 3.73 14.41
CA LEU A 249 25.03 3.17 15.43
C LEU A 249 24.26 2.59 16.63
N ASN A 250 22.99 2.90 16.80
CA ASN A 250 22.26 2.60 18.01
C ASN A 250 20.98 1.81 17.73
N MET A 251 20.62 0.92 18.68
CA MET A 251 19.25 0.46 18.85
C MET A 251 18.53 1.48 19.72
N VAL A 252 17.44 2.07 19.21
CA VAL A 252 16.75 3.21 19.81
C VAL A 252 15.35 2.79 20.26
N PRO A 253 15.08 2.73 21.59
CA PRO A 253 13.71 2.59 22.11
C PRO A 253 12.85 3.78 21.66
N SER A 254 11.66 3.52 21.18
CA SER A 254 10.79 4.56 20.64
C SER A 254 9.33 4.24 20.94
N THR A 255 8.54 5.23 21.23
CA THR A 255 7.10 5.06 21.35
C THR A 255 6.47 4.82 19.99
N THR A 256 5.38 4.05 19.95
CA THR A 256 4.54 3.89 18.76
C THR A 256 3.07 3.82 19.15
N GLY A 257 2.23 4.47 18.35
CA GLY A 257 0.78 4.32 18.45
C GLY A 257 0.20 3.21 17.57
N ALA A 258 1.05 2.49 16.84
CA ALA A 258 0.62 1.57 15.79
C ALA A 258 -0.27 0.43 16.31
N ALA A 259 0.04 -0.16 17.46
CA ALA A 259 -0.76 -1.23 18.06
C ALA A 259 -2.14 -0.71 18.54
N ARG A 260 -2.17 0.44 19.18
CA ARG A 260 -3.44 1.07 19.60
C ARG A 260 -4.28 1.51 18.41
N ALA A 261 -3.65 1.92 17.31
CA ALA A 261 -4.34 2.31 16.08
C ALA A 261 -5.05 1.15 15.39
N VAL A 262 -4.68 -0.12 15.69
CA VAL A 262 -5.43 -1.28 15.19
C VAL A 262 -6.89 -1.24 15.66
N GLY A 263 -7.17 -0.76 16.87
CA GLY A 263 -8.53 -0.58 17.37
C GLY A 263 -9.39 0.44 16.61
N LEU A 264 -8.78 1.31 15.77
CA LEU A 264 -9.50 2.22 14.88
C LEU A 264 -10.00 1.53 13.61
N VAL A 265 -9.31 0.46 13.19
CA VAL A 265 -9.62 -0.28 11.94
C VAL A 265 -10.28 -1.63 12.22
N LEU A 266 -10.10 -2.16 13.44
CA LEU A 266 -10.70 -3.39 13.96
C LEU A 266 -11.27 -3.07 15.36
N PRO A 267 -12.48 -2.52 15.47
CA PRO A 267 -13.07 -2.06 16.74
C PRO A 267 -13.14 -3.14 17.82
N GLU A 268 -13.27 -4.41 17.46
CA GLU A 268 -13.25 -5.57 18.35
C GLU A 268 -11.91 -5.79 19.07
N LEU A 269 -10.83 -5.20 18.56
CA LEU A 269 -9.50 -5.21 19.18
C LEU A 269 -9.16 -3.91 19.93
N ALA A 270 -10.12 -2.98 20.04
CA ALA A 270 -9.90 -1.73 20.76
C ALA A 270 -9.49 -1.99 22.21
N GLY A 271 -8.34 -1.44 22.63
CA GLY A 271 -7.80 -1.59 23.97
C GLY A 271 -7.14 -2.95 24.29
N LYS A 272 -7.15 -3.90 23.34
CA LYS A 272 -6.54 -5.23 23.54
C LYS A 272 -5.08 -5.31 23.12
N LEU A 273 -4.61 -4.39 22.28
CA LEU A 273 -3.23 -4.36 21.79
C LEU A 273 -2.52 -3.08 22.22
N ASP A 274 -1.30 -3.23 22.72
CA ASP A 274 -0.36 -2.14 22.91
C ASP A 274 1.03 -2.54 22.38
N GLY A 275 1.99 -1.63 22.36
CA GLY A 275 3.31 -1.95 21.83
C GLY A 275 4.32 -0.81 21.87
N VAL A 276 5.53 -1.18 21.53
CA VAL A 276 6.71 -0.31 21.44
C VAL A 276 7.45 -0.51 20.12
N ALA A 277 8.35 0.40 19.83
CA ALA A 277 9.29 0.26 18.70
C ALA A 277 10.73 0.20 19.24
N ILE A 278 11.53 -0.68 18.66
CA ILE A 278 12.99 -0.64 18.75
C ILE A 278 13.51 -0.33 17.36
N ARG A 279 14.04 0.88 17.16
CA ARG A 279 14.67 1.23 15.89
C ARG A 279 16.09 0.69 15.86
N VAL A 280 16.45 0.11 14.72
CA VAL A 280 17.73 -0.62 14.53
C VAL A 280 18.55 -0.02 13.40
N PRO A 281 19.89 -0.24 13.35
CA PRO A 281 20.78 0.26 12.31
C PRO A 281 20.56 -0.45 10.95
N THR A 282 19.37 -0.42 10.42
CA THR A 282 18.97 -1.02 9.15
C THR A 282 18.23 0.03 8.33
N PRO A 283 18.56 0.24 7.04
CA PRO A 283 18.02 1.33 6.26
C PRO A 283 16.57 1.12 5.82
N ASN A 284 16.14 -0.14 5.67
CA ASN A 284 14.79 -0.51 5.25
C ASN A 284 14.44 -1.92 5.72
N VAL A 285 13.18 -2.27 5.66
CA VAL A 285 12.53 -3.48 6.14
C VAL A 285 12.50 -3.55 7.67
N SER A 286 11.31 -3.66 8.17
CA SER A 286 10.98 -3.73 9.59
C SER A 286 10.23 -5.03 9.88
N ALA A 287 10.12 -5.39 11.15
CA ALA A 287 9.37 -6.57 11.58
C ALA A 287 8.40 -6.20 12.72
N VAL A 288 7.24 -6.82 12.70
CA VAL A 288 6.29 -6.86 13.82
C VAL A 288 6.47 -8.20 14.53
N ASP A 289 6.83 -8.15 15.81
CA ASP A 289 6.87 -9.27 16.74
C ASP A 289 5.65 -9.14 17.67
N LEU A 290 4.61 -9.92 17.41
CA LEU A 290 3.37 -9.92 18.18
C LEU A 290 3.33 -11.11 19.12
N VAL A 291 3.24 -10.84 20.42
CA VAL A 291 2.92 -11.83 21.45
C VAL A 291 1.52 -11.58 21.96
N PHE A 292 0.67 -12.58 21.97
CA PHE A 292 -0.73 -12.42 22.37
C PHE A 292 -1.27 -13.66 23.11
N GLU A 293 -2.32 -13.43 23.86
CA GLU A 293 -3.12 -14.45 24.53
C GLU A 293 -4.34 -14.75 23.66
N PRO A 294 -4.45 -15.97 23.07
CA PRO A 294 -5.62 -16.35 22.29
C PRO A 294 -6.81 -16.67 23.21
N THR A 295 -8.03 -16.35 22.75
CA THR A 295 -9.27 -16.76 23.44
C THR A 295 -9.47 -18.27 23.36
N LYS A 296 -9.06 -18.88 22.24
CA LYS A 296 -9.12 -20.33 22.00
C LYS A 296 -7.71 -20.80 21.66
N PRO A 297 -7.04 -21.55 22.56
CA PRO A 297 -5.70 -22.07 22.29
C PRO A 297 -5.67 -22.90 21.01
N MET A 298 -4.63 -22.69 20.21
CA MET A 298 -4.34 -23.44 18.98
C MET A 298 -2.87 -23.89 18.99
N SER A 299 -2.57 -24.94 18.22
CA SER A 299 -1.17 -25.33 17.97
C SER A 299 -0.50 -24.34 17.04
N ALA A 300 0.83 -24.32 17.01
CA ALA A 300 1.60 -23.50 16.08
C ALA A 300 1.25 -23.82 14.61
N GLU A 301 1.02 -25.09 14.29
CA GLU A 301 0.55 -25.55 12.98
C GLU A 301 -0.83 -24.95 12.65
N GLY A 302 -1.79 -25.03 13.57
CA GLY A 302 -3.13 -24.44 13.35
C GLY A 302 -3.12 -22.93 13.19
N ILE A 303 -2.25 -22.21 13.92
CA ILE A 303 -2.02 -20.77 13.72
C ILE A 303 -1.46 -20.52 12.31
N ASN A 304 -0.46 -21.28 11.89
CA ASN A 304 0.14 -21.14 10.56
C ASN A 304 -0.85 -21.44 9.44
N ASP A 305 -1.66 -22.49 9.57
CA ASP A 305 -2.71 -22.83 8.59
C ASP A 305 -3.72 -21.68 8.43
N ALA A 306 -4.14 -21.07 9.55
CA ALA A 306 -5.05 -19.93 9.53
C ALA A 306 -4.40 -18.71 8.85
N LEU A 307 -3.13 -18.43 9.12
CA LEU A 307 -2.39 -17.33 8.51
C LEU A 307 -2.17 -17.54 7.00
N VAL A 308 -1.89 -18.77 6.55
CA VAL A 308 -1.77 -19.11 5.13
C VAL A 308 -3.11 -18.95 4.41
N ALA A 309 -4.21 -19.41 5.03
CA ALA A 309 -5.54 -19.22 4.46
C ALA A 309 -5.91 -17.74 4.33
N ALA A 310 -5.62 -16.93 5.36
CA ALA A 310 -5.82 -15.49 5.34
C ALA A 310 -4.94 -14.80 4.28
N ALA A 311 -3.66 -15.17 4.17
CA ALA A 311 -2.76 -14.65 3.15
C ALA A 311 -3.30 -14.91 1.74
N SER A 312 -3.85 -16.08 1.48
CA SER A 312 -4.46 -16.42 0.19
C SER A 312 -5.67 -15.54 -0.15
N SER A 313 -6.47 -15.17 0.85
CA SER A 313 -7.68 -14.32 0.66
C SER A 313 -7.37 -12.82 0.62
N MET A 314 -6.27 -12.39 1.25
CA MET A 314 -5.86 -11.00 1.36
C MET A 314 -4.74 -10.60 0.36
N ALA A 315 -4.34 -11.50 -0.54
CA ALA A 315 -3.30 -11.17 -1.52
C ALA A 315 -3.70 -9.94 -2.37
N PRO A 316 -2.79 -9.03 -2.69
CA PRO A 316 -1.34 -9.00 -2.35
C PRO A 316 -1.02 -8.30 -1.01
N VAL A 317 -2.00 -7.93 -0.19
CA VAL A 317 -1.82 -7.16 1.05
C VAL A 317 -1.04 -7.95 2.11
N MET A 318 -1.37 -9.24 2.25
CA MET A 318 -0.71 -10.14 3.18
C MET A 318 -0.23 -11.39 2.44
N THR A 319 0.99 -11.81 2.73
CA THR A 319 1.61 -13.04 2.23
C THR A 319 2.24 -13.82 3.37
N ALA A 320 2.74 -15.03 3.12
CA ALA A 320 3.39 -15.86 4.11
C ALA A 320 4.58 -16.62 3.52
N THR A 321 5.58 -16.92 4.35
CA THR A 321 6.76 -17.70 3.97
C THR A 321 7.21 -18.60 5.12
N ASP A 322 7.68 -19.79 4.79
CA ASP A 322 8.36 -20.75 5.70
C ASP A 322 9.88 -20.79 5.45
N ARG A 323 10.38 -20.03 4.47
CA ARG A 323 11.79 -20.00 4.10
C ARG A 323 12.62 -19.24 5.14
N PRO A 324 13.88 -19.64 5.39
CA PRO A 324 14.78 -18.96 6.34
C PRO A 324 15.31 -17.64 5.73
N LEU A 325 14.44 -16.63 5.64
CA LEU A 325 14.73 -15.32 5.08
C LEU A 325 15.07 -14.30 6.16
N VAL A 326 15.77 -13.25 5.77
CA VAL A 326 16.14 -12.11 6.63
C VAL A 326 15.65 -10.79 6.03
N SER A 327 15.77 -9.70 6.77
CA SER A 327 15.14 -8.41 6.40
C SER A 327 15.41 -7.95 4.97
N THR A 328 16.64 -8.11 4.46
CA THR A 328 17.00 -7.65 3.10
C THR A 328 16.30 -8.42 1.99
N ASP A 329 15.83 -9.64 2.26
CA ASP A 329 15.08 -10.46 1.29
C ASP A 329 13.68 -9.92 1.02
N PHE A 330 13.17 -9.08 1.92
CA PHE A 330 11.85 -8.44 1.82
C PHE A 330 11.94 -6.98 1.34
N ASN A 331 13.15 -6.52 0.97
CA ASN A 331 13.31 -5.19 0.39
C ASN A 331 12.57 -5.13 -0.95
N HIS A 332 11.77 -4.09 -1.14
CA HIS A 332 10.94 -3.91 -2.33
C HIS A 332 9.76 -4.91 -2.45
N ASP A 333 9.38 -5.57 -1.37
CA ASP A 333 8.17 -6.40 -1.33
C ASP A 333 6.92 -5.50 -1.22
N PRO A 334 5.93 -5.61 -2.12
CA PRO A 334 4.73 -4.79 -2.10
C PRO A 334 3.71 -5.19 -1.03
N ALA A 335 3.88 -6.32 -0.35
CA ALA A 335 2.97 -6.73 0.72
C ALA A 335 3.07 -5.81 1.94
N SER A 336 1.94 -5.57 2.59
CA SER A 336 1.89 -4.88 3.88
C SER A 336 2.45 -5.75 5.01
N ALA A 337 2.28 -7.07 4.89
CA ALA A 337 2.76 -8.05 5.86
C ALA A 337 3.17 -9.35 5.16
N VAL A 338 4.38 -9.83 5.45
CA VAL A 338 4.84 -11.16 5.07
C VAL A 338 5.02 -11.97 6.36
N VAL A 339 4.08 -12.86 6.66
CA VAL A 339 4.13 -13.68 7.88
C VAL A 339 5.24 -14.71 7.76
N HIS A 340 6.10 -14.81 8.78
CA HIS A 340 7.21 -15.73 8.83
C HIS A 340 6.84 -16.98 9.63
N LEU A 341 6.30 -18.00 8.96
CA LEU A 341 5.64 -19.16 9.57
C LEU A 341 6.54 -19.99 10.47
N ASP A 342 7.84 -20.13 10.14
CA ASP A 342 8.79 -20.89 10.95
C ASP A 342 9.14 -20.17 12.27
N GLN A 343 8.74 -18.90 12.43
CA GLN A 343 8.92 -18.09 13.64
C GLN A 343 7.71 -18.13 14.58
N THR A 344 6.63 -18.80 14.21
CA THR A 344 5.47 -19.00 15.09
C THR A 344 5.84 -19.87 16.28
N ARG A 345 5.49 -19.43 17.49
CA ARG A 345 5.70 -20.15 18.74
C ARG A 345 4.44 -20.14 19.58
N VAL A 346 4.12 -21.28 20.17
CA VAL A 346 3.03 -21.43 21.13
C VAL A 346 3.59 -22.04 22.41
N MET A 347 3.40 -21.35 23.51
CA MET A 347 3.84 -21.83 24.83
C MET A 347 2.82 -22.84 25.42
N PRO A 348 3.21 -23.66 26.41
CA PRO A 348 2.30 -24.63 27.01
C PRO A 348 1.03 -24.05 27.64
N ASP A 349 1.07 -22.78 28.07
CA ASP A 349 -0.07 -22.03 28.59
C ASP A 349 -0.94 -21.38 27.52
N GLY A 350 -0.57 -21.53 26.25
CA GLY A 350 -1.28 -21.00 25.09
C GLY A 350 -0.78 -19.62 24.62
N MET A 351 0.14 -18.95 25.35
CA MET A 351 0.73 -17.71 24.88
C MET A 351 1.36 -17.90 23.48
N THR A 352 0.96 -17.09 22.52
CA THR A 352 1.33 -17.25 21.12
C THR A 352 2.15 -16.08 20.62
N ARG A 353 3.22 -16.36 19.87
CA ARG A 353 4.06 -15.38 19.20
C ARG A 353 4.01 -15.58 17.69
N VAL A 354 3.84 -14.48 16.92
CA VAL A 354 3.89 -14.44 15.46
C VAL A 354 4.82 -13.32 15.02
N LEU A 355 5.64 -13.58 13.99
CA LEU A 355 6.52 -12.60 13.35
C LEU A 355 6.01 -12.28 11.95
N ALA A 356 5.96 -11.00 11.58
CA ALA A 356 5.69 -10.56 10.23
C ALA A 356 6.68 -9.48 9.79
N TRP A 357 7.17 -9.60 8.54
CA TRP A 357 8.05 -8.62 7.90
C TRP A 357 7.24 -7.63 7.08
N TYR A 358 7.78 -6.44 6.88
CA TYR A 358 7.21 -5.45 5.97
C TYR A 358 8.29 -4.49 5.47
N ASP A 359 8.25 -4.22 4.17
CA ASP A 359 8.99 -3.06 3.65
C ASP A 359 8.23 -1.79 4.06
N ASN A 360 8.76 -1.08 5.04
CA ASN A 360 8.11 0.09 5.64
C ASN A 360 8.00 1.28 4.69
N GLU A 361 8.69 1.26 3.55
CA GLU A 361 8.60 2.26 2.50
C GLU A 361 7.78 1.74 1.31
N TRP A 362 8.18 0.60 0.72
CA TRP A 362 7.59 0.08 -0.51
C TRP A 362 6.18 -0.50 -0.32
N GLY A 363 6.00 -1.38 0.65
CA GLY A 363 4.68 -1.94 0.99
C GLY A 363 3.69 -0.83 1.32
N PHE A 364 4.12 0.15 2.14
CA PHE A 364 3.29 1.29 2.49
C PHE A 364 2.93 2.19 1.29
N SER A 365 3.88 2.43 0.38
CA SER A 365 3.65 3.23 -0.83
C SER A 365 2.66 2.56 -1.79
N ASN A 366 2.70 1.24 -1.90
CA ASN A 366 1.69 0.48 -2.63
C ASN A 366 0.30 0.62 -1.99
N ARG A 367 0.20 0.60 -0.66
CA ARG A 367 -1.08 0.82 0.04
C ARG A 367 -1.62 2.23 -0.12
N MET A 368 -0.75 3.24 -0.23
CA MET A 368 -1.18 4.60 -0.60
C MET A 368 -1.89 4.61 -1.96
N LEU A 369 -1.36 3.91 -2.95
CA LEU A 369 -1.98 3.80 -4.28
C LEU A 369 -3.32 3.05 -4.23
N ASP A 370 -3.39 1.95 -3.48
CA ASP A 370 -4.61 1.15 -3.37
C ASP A 370 -5.73 1.90 -2.65
N THR A 371 -5.40 2.57 -1.55
CA THR A 371 -6.35 3.39 -0.80
C THR A 371 -6.83 4.59 -1.63
N ALA A 372 -5.92 5.26 -2.37
CA ALA A 372 -6.29 6.32 -3.29
C ALA A 372 -7.26 5.85 -4.36
N GLY A 373 -6.98 4.69 -4.99
CA GLY A 373 -7.89 4.09 -5.96
C GLY A 373 -9.25 3.72 -5.36
N ALA A 374 -9.30 3.26 -4.10
CA ALA A 374 -10.57 3.01 -3.42
C ALA A 374 -11.37 4.29 -3.19
N ILE A 375 -10.74 5.36 -2.72
CA ILE A 375 -11.37 6.68 -2.52
C ILE A 375 -11.93 7.23 -3.84
N LEU A 376 -11.14 7.17 -4.90
CA LEU A 376 -11.49 7.77 -6.20
C LEU A 376 -12.60 7.02 -6.96
N ARG A 377 -12.97 5.83 -6.52
CA ARG A 377 -14.11 5.04 -7.05
C ARG A 377 -15.44 5.33 -6.35
N LEU A 378 -15.46 6.09 -5.27
CA LEU A 378 -16.68 6.52 -4.55
C LEU A 378 -17.34 7.72 -5.24
#